data_987672e88fce867f082a8ac8d1606eca
#
_entry.id   987672e88fce867f082a8ac8d1606eca
#
_cell.length_a   1.000
_cell.length_b   1.000
_cell.length_c   1.000
_cell.angle_alpha   90.00
_cell.angle_beta   90.00
_cell.angle_gamma   90.00
#
_symmetry.space_group_name_H-M   'P 1'
#
loop_
_entity.id
_entity.type
_entity.pdbx_description
1 polymer ?
#
loop_
_entity_poly.entity_id
_entity_poly.type
_entity_poly.pdbx_seq_one_letter_code
_entity_poly.pdbx_strand_id
1 'polypeptide(L)'
;MSRSLEENVNVYFDRAAAFLEDSAGVLRHIRECNGVYAFQFPIKHPDGRIEVLRGWRAEHSHHRLPTKGGIRYSAAVDESEVKALAALMTYKCAVVDVPFGGAKGAVQVDPHGCTADRLERITRRYTHELVKRHLIGPGLDVPAPDAGTGEREMAWVADTYMALNPGHVDALACVTGKPVTQGGIRGRKEATGRGLVYALAEACAQSDDMKALGLPAGLAGKRVVIQGIGNVGYHAARFCRERGARVIAIAVPEGAILNAAGLDEDRVVEHRRRTASILGFPGATSLAHSTDALELDCDVLIPAATENQLTADNAARVKARIVLEGANGPTTSDADEIFRTRGTLVIPDIYANAGGVVVSYFEWLKNLSHVRFGRLGATGDELTIVNAGLEQTMVNAYQAIRNRLRSQPALQDLRTAAFATAIDKIARAYTELGIFP
;
A
#
# COMPACT_ATOMS: atom_id res chain seq x y z
N MET A 1 8.61 13.88 -21.27
CA MET A 1 7.52 13.89 -20.27
C MET A 1 7.69 12.65 -19.40
N SER A 2 7.55 12.76 -18.07
CA SER A 2 7.56 11.59 -17.19
C SER A 2 6.33 10.73 -17.45
N ARG A 3 6.50 9.41 -17.41
CA ARG A 3 5.38 8.46 -17.53
C ARG A 3 4.39 8.65 -16.38
N SER A 4 3.09 8.48 -16.66
CA SER A 4 2.05 8.42 -15.64
C SER A 4 2.22 7.16 -14.77
N LEU A 5 1.52 7.11 -13.62
CA LEU A 5 1.51 5.91 -12.76
C LEU A 5 0.97 4.69 -13.53
N GLU A 6 -0.09 4.88 -14.33
CA GLU A 6 -0.68 3.81 -15.15
C GLU A 6 0.32 3.28 -16.19
N GLU A 7 1.05 4.15 -16.86
CA GLU A 7 2.08 3.76 -17.82
C GLU A 7 3.23 2.99 -17.15
N ASN A 8 3.68 3.41 -15.96
CA ASN A 8 4.71 2.71 -15.22
C ASN A 8 4.25 1.30 -14.80
N VAL A 9 3.03 1.15 -14.28
CA VAL A 9 2.46 -0.15 -13.90
C VAL A 9 2.35 -1.07 -15.11
N ASN A 10 1.94 -0.54 -16.26
CA ASN A 10 1.85 -1.29 -17.51
C ASN A 10 3.23 -1.77 -18.00
N VAL A 11 4.28 -0.95 -17.88
CA VAL A 11 5.67 -1.37 -18.19
C VAL A 11 6.11 -2.54 -17.31
N TYR A 12 5.82 -2.50 -16.00
CA TYR A 12 6.15 -3.60 -15.09
C TYR A 12 5.38 -4.87 -15.42
N PHE A 13 4.09 -4.74 -15.74
CA PHE A 13 3.26 -5.86 -16.17
C PHE A 13 3.81 -6.49 -17.47
N ASP A 14 4.02 -5.69 -18.51
CA ASP A 14 4.46 -6.17 -19.83
C ASP A 14 5.83 -6.86 -19.73
N ARG A 15 6.75 -6.34 -18.92
CA ARG A 15 8.05 -6.95 -18.63
C ARG A 15 7.90 -8.35 -18.02
N ALA A 16 7.03 -8.48 -17.02
CA ALA A 16 6.81 -9.76 -16.34
C ALA A 16 6.04 -10.76 -17.22
N ALA A 17 5.04 -10.28 -17.95
CA ALA A 17 4.21 -11.10 -18.84
C ALA A 17 5.02 -11.76 -19.97
N ALA A 18 6.13 -11.14 -20.42
CA ALA A 18 7.03 -11.70 -21.42
C ALA A 18 7.69 -13.04 -21.01
N PHE A 19 7.64 -13.39 -19.71
CA PHE A 19 8.20 -14.64 -19.16
C PHE A 19 7.13 -15.68 -18.80
N LEU A 20 5.86 -15.43 -19.17
CA LEU A 20 4.74 -16.33 -18.90
C LEU A 20 4.28 -17.03 -20.19
N GLU A 21 3.79 -18.26 -20.02
CA GLU A 21 3.32 -19.09 -21.15
C GLU A 21 1.81 -18.94 -21.40
N ASP A 22 1.15 -18.04 -20.67
CA ASP A 22 -0.28 -17.80 -20.78
C ASP A 22 -0.64 -17.20 -22.15
N SER A 23 -1.86 -17.45 -22.60
CA SER A 23 -2.33 -16.89 -23.88
C SER A 23 -2.37 -15.36 -23.85
N ALA A 24 -2.06 -14.74 -24.99
CA ALA A 24 -2.10 -13.28 -25.12
C ALA A 24 -3.46 -12.68 -24.74
N GLY A 25 -4.55 -13.43 -24.93
CA GLY A 25 -5.90 -13.01 -24.54
C GLY A 25 -6.08 -12.95 -23.03
N VAL A 26 -5.58 -13.95 -22.28
CA VAL A 26 -5.61 -13.97 -20.81
C VAL A 26 -4.76 -12.86 -20.25
N LEU A 27 -3.53 -12.70 -20.74
CA LEU A 27 -2.62 -11.63 -20.28
C LEU A 27 -3.22 -10.24 -20.54
N ARG A 28 -3.83 -10.02 -21.71
CA ARG A 28 -4.53 -8.77 -22.01
C ARG A 28 -5.71 -8.54 -21.05
N HIS A 29 -6.49 -9.57 -20.75
CA HIS A 29 -7.61 -9.48 -19.81
C HIS A 29 -7.15 -9.12 -18.39
N ILE A 30 -6.01 -9.64 -17.95
CA ILE A 30 -5.43 -9.31 -16.63
C ILE A 30 -4.87 -7.89 -16.60
N ARG A 31 -4.36 -7.39 -17.73
CA ARG A 31 -3.76 -6.05 -17.83
C ARG A 31 -4.80 -4.94 -17.83
N GLU A 32 -5.93 -5.16 -18.45
CA GLU A 32 -6.98 -4.16 -18.60
C GLU A 32 -7.89 -4.11 -17.37
N CYS A 33 -8.32 -2.90 -16.99
CA CYS A 33 -9.28 -2.72 -15.92
C CYS A 33 -10.67 -3.20 -16.35
N ASN A 34 -11.29 -4.10 -15.58
CA ASN A 34 -12.59 -4.68 -15.92
C ASN A 34 -13.72 -3.65 -15.95
N GLY A 35 -13.73 -2.71 -15.01
CA GLY A 35 -14.77 -1.69 -14.95
C GLY A 35 -14.30 -0.42 -14.25
N VAL A 36 -14.70 0.73 -14.79
CA VAL A 36 -14.51 2.04 -14.18
C VAL A 36 -15.83 2.79 -14.19
N TYR A 37 -16.27 3.17 -13.01
CA TYR A 37 -17.50 3.91 -12.79
C TYR A 37 -17.16 5.33 -12.36
N ALA A 38 -17.32 6.29 -13.26
CA ALA A 38 -17.19 7.71 -12.97
C ALA A 38 -18.60 8.31 -12.78
N PHE A 39 -18.80 9.03 -11.70
CA PHE A 39 -20.10 9.63 -11.40
C PHE A 39 -19.96 10.97 -10.67
N GLN A 40 -21.00 11.78 -10.78
CA GLN A 40 -21.12 13.02 -10.03
C GLN A 40 -22.24 12.88 -8.99
N PHE A 41 -22.07 13.55 -7.85
CA PHE A 41 -23.08 13.56 -6.80
C PHE A 41 -23.14 14.90 -6.06
N PRO A 42 -24.35 15.38 -5.73
CA PRO A 42 -24.50 16.63 -4.98
C PRO A 42 -24.43 16.38 -3.47
N ILE A 43 -23.85 17.35 -2.76
CA ILE A 43 -24.03 17.53 -1.32
C ILE A 43 -24.66 18.89 -1.05
N LYS A 44 -25.48 18.98 0.02
CA LYS A 44 -26.11 20.24 0.45
C LYS A 44 -25.39 20.75 1.69
N HIS A 45 -24.91 21.99 1.63
CA HIS A 45 -24.33 22.69 2.76
C HIS A 45 -25.39 23.22 3.75
N PRO A 46 -25.01 23.53 5.00
CA PRO A 46 -25.94 24.10 5.99
C PRO A 46 -26.58 25.42 5.55
N ASP A 47 -25.87 26.21 4.74
CA ASP A 47 -26.34 27.47 4.15
C ASP A 47 -27.31 27.28 2.97
N GLY A 48 -27.61 26.03 2.61
CA GLY A 48 -28.48 25.68 1.50
C GLY A 48 -27.77 25.56 0.13
N ARG A 49 -26.51 25.93 0.02
CA ARG A 49 -25.71 25.81 -1.20
C ARG A 49 -25.54 24.34 -1.59
N ILE A 50 -25.64 24.06 -2.89
CA ILE A 50 -25.38 22.73 -3.45
C ILE A 50 -23.98 22.72 -4.06
N GLU A 51 -23.17 21.74 -3.68
CA GLU A 51 -21.88 21.44 -4.27
C GLU A 51 -21.95 20.10 -5.00
N VAL A 52 -21.42 20.05 -6.23
CA VAL A 52 -21.35 18.81 -7.01
C VAL A 52 -19.91 18.30 -7.01
N LEU A 53 -19.73 17.07 -6.58
CA LEU A 53 -18.43 16.41 -6.49
C LEU A 53 -18.34 15.31 -7.54
N ARG A 54 -17.13 15.01 -7.97
CA ARG A 54 -16.80 13.90 -8.86
C ARG A 54 -16.19 12.75 -8.07
N GLY A 55 -16.66 11.54 -8.33
CA GLY A 55 -16.13 10.33 -7.72
C GLY A 55 -15.96 9.21 -8.73
N TRP A 56 -15.11 8.24 -8.37
CA TRP A 56 -14.82 7.04 -9.17
C TRP A 56 -14.81 5.79 -8.29
N ARG A 57 -15.17 4.66 -8.88
CA ARG A 57 -14.81 3.33 -8.42
C ARG A 57 -14.32 2.52 -9.60
N ALA A 58 -13.08 2.03 -9.54
CA ALA A 58 -12.52 1.11 -10.50
C ALA A 58 -12.40 -0.28 -9.88
N GLU A 59 -12.90 -1.29 -10.57
CA GLU A 59 -12.75 -2.71 -10.27
C GLU A 59 -11.83 -3.30 -11.34
N HIS A 60 -10.57 -3.55 -10.98
CA HIS A 60 -9.56 -3.93 -11.96
C HIS A 60 -9.69 -5.40 -12.35
N SER A 61 -9.93 -6.30 -11.41
CA SER A 61 -9.98 -7.73 -11.71
C SER A 61 -10.96 -8.48 -10.81
N HIS A 62 -11.81 -9.28 -11.45
CA HIS A 62 -12.78 -10.14 -10.79
C HIS A 62 -12.36 -11.62 -10.76
N HIS A 63 -11.05 -11.92 -10.92
CA HIS A 63 -10.53 -13.30 -10.81
C HIS A 63 -10.86 -13.93 -9.45
N ARG A 64 -11.08 -13.09 -8.43
CA ARG A 64 -11.61 -13.45 -7.11
C ARG A 64 -12.49 -12.32 -6.59
N LEU A 65 -13.56 -12.67 -5.88
CA LEU A 65 -14.42 -11.73 -5.19
C LEU A 65 -14.31 -11.94 -3.67
N PRO A 66 -14.55 -10.85 -2.89
CA PRO A 66 -14.84 -9.49 -3.35
C PRO A 66 -13.60 -8.81 -3.93
N THR A 67 -13.80 -7.72 -4.71
CA THR A 67 -12.72 -6.80 -5.02
C THR A 67 -12.36 -5.97 -3.79
N LYS A 68 -11.13 -5.45 -3.72
CA LYS A 68 -10.62 -4.76 -2.52
C LYS A 68 -9.75 -3.57 -2.90
N GLY A 69 -10.01 -2.42 -2.27
CA GLY A 69 -9.13 -1.25 -2.41
C GLY A 69 -9.62 0.00 -1.70
N GLY A 70 -8.70 0.89 -1.37
CA GLY A 70 -8.96 2.11 -0.61
C GLY A 70 -9.81 3.14 -1.35
N ILE A 71 -10.34 4.12 -0.60
CA ILE A 71 -11.00 5.32 -1.13
C ILE A 71 -10.06 6.50 -0.89
N ARG A 72 -9.58 7.14 -1.96
CA ARG A 72 -8.69 8.31 -1.92
C ARG A 72 -9.48 9.60 -1.99
N TYR A 73 -9.18 10.56 -1.11
CA TYR A 73 -9.63 11.94 -1.24
C TYR A 73 -8.43 12.81 -1.63
N SER A 74 -8.50 13.39 -2.82
CA SER A 74 -7.43 14.25 -3.33
C SER A 74 -8.02 15.23 -4.35
N ALA A 75 -7.57 16.48 -4.32
CA ALA A 75 -7.98 17.47 -5.31
C ALA A 75 -7.44 17.16 -6.73
N ALA A 76 -6.31 16.45 -6.79
CA ALA A 76 -5.60 16.15 -8.03
C ALA A 76 -5.96 14.79 -8.66
N VAL A 77 -6.72 13.93 -7.94
CA VAL A 77 -7.02 12.59 -8.41
C VAL A 77 -7.82 12.59 -9.71
N ASP A 78 -7.43 11.71 -10.61
CA ASP A 78 -8.09 11.47 -11.88
C ASP A 78 -8.38 9.96 -12.12
N GLU A 79 -9.02 9.65 -13.24
CA GLU A 79 -9.41 8.29 -13.59
C GLU A 79 -8.22 7.37 -13.87
N SER A 80 -7.16 7.88 -14.52
CA SER A 80 -5.95 7.11 -14.82
C SER A 80 -5.24 6.68 -13.54
N GLU A 81 -5.13 7.58 -12.55
CA GLU A 81 -4.57 7.27 -11.23
C GLU A 81 -5.41 6.21 -10.50
N VAL A 82 -6.74 6.34 -10.55
CA VAL A 82 -7.65 5.35 -9.91
C VAL A 82 -7.50 3.97 -10.54
N LYS A 83 -7.42 3.86 -11.87
CA LYS A 83 -7.18 2.61 -12.60
C LYS A 83 -5.83 1.98 -12.24
N ALA A 84 -4.75 2.77 -12.25
CA ALA A 84 -3.42 2.32 -11.89
C ALA A 84 -3.36 1.75 -10.46
N LEU A 85 -3.97 2.45 -9.51
CA LEU A 85 -4.04 2.02 -8.13
C LEU A 85 -4.92 0.77 -7.92
N ALA A 86 -5.98 0.59 -8.73
CA ALA A 86 -6.79 -0.63 -8.72
C ALA A 86 -6.01 -1.83 -9.28
N ALA A 87 -5.21 -1.62 -10.33
CA ALA A 87 -4.30 -2.64 -10.88
C ALA A 87 -3.25 -3.09 -9.86
N LEU A 88 -2.59 -2.12 -9.20
CA LEU A 88 -1.65 -2.41 -8.12
C LEU A 88 -2.29 -3.20 -6.98
N MET A 89 -3.56 -2.92 -6.64
CA MET A 89 -4.30 -3.69 -5.63
C MET A 89 -4.50 -5.14 -6.06
N THR A 90 -4.83 -5.40 -7.33
CA THR A 90 -4.96 -6.76 -7.88
C THR A 90 -3.66 -7.55 -7.71
N TYR A 91 -2.54 -7.00 -8.21
CA TYR A 91 -1.24 -7.66 -8.13
C TYR A 91 -0.77 -7.84 -6.69
N LYS A 92 -1.01 -6.85 -5.83
CA LYS A 92 -0.70 -6.89 -4.41
C LYS A 92 -1.44 -8.02 -3.69
N CYS A 93 -2.76 -8.14 -3.88
CA CYS A 93 -3.55 -9.23 -3.28
C CYS A 93 -3.07 -10.59 -3.76
N ALA A 94 -2.81 -10.73 -5.06
CA ALA A 94 -2.36 -11.99 -5.64
C ALA A 94 -0.95 -12.40 -5.14
N VAL A 95 0.00 -11.47 -5.05
CA VAL A 95 1.38 -11.81 -4.65
C VAL A 95 1.46 -12.27 -3.20
N VAL A 96 0.67 -11.68 -2.29
CA VAL A 96 0.62 -12.10 -0.87
C VAL A 96 -0.45 -13.16 -0.59
N ASP A 97 -1.05 -13.72 -1.63
CA ASP A 97 -2.05 -14.79 -1.55
C ASP A 97 -3.27 -14.46 -0.69
N VAL A 98 -3.74 -13.21 -0.77
CA VAL A 98 -4.98 -12.79 -0.16
C VAL A 98 -6.11 -12.90 -1.21
N PRO A 99 -7.24 -13.58 -0.91
CA PRO A 99 -8.23 -13.97 -1.91
C PRO A 99 -9.17 -12.82 -2.30
N PHE A 100 -8.61 -11.72 -2.77
CA PHE A 100 -9.33 -10.56 -3.26
C PHE A 100 -8.96 -10.24 -4.71
N GLY A 101 -9.93 -9.75 -5.47
CA GLY A 101 -9.67 -8.94 -6.64
C GLY A 101 -9.17 -7.55 -6.26
N GLY A 102 -8.87 -6.70 -7.24
CA GLY A 102 -8.39 -5.34 -6.99
C GLY A 102 -9.40 -4.28 -7.37
N ALA A 103 -9.58 -3.30 -6.50
CA ALA A 103 -10.38 -2.12 -6.76
C ALA A 103 -9.74 -0.85 -6.20
N LYS A 104 -10.25 0.31 -6.62
CA LYS A 104 -9.89 1.62 -6.06
C LYS A 104 -11.05 2.59 -6.20
N GLY A 105 -11.29 3.36 -5.14
CA GLY A 105 -12.24 4.48 -5.16
C GLY A 105 -11.53 5.80 -4.99
N ALA A 106 -12.16 6.87 -5.47
CA ALA A 106 -11.68 8.23 -5.21
C ALA A 106 -12.82 9.25 -5.23
N VAL A 107 -12.61 10.34 -4.52
CA VAL A 107 -13.42 11.57 -4.65
C VAL A 107 -12.47 12.73 -4.85
N GLN A 108 -12.75 13.56 -5.86
CA GLN A 108 -11.97 14.75 -6.16
C GLN A 108 -12.33 15.87 -5.17
N VAL A 109 -11.59 15.92 -4.09
CA VAL A 109 -11.77 16.91 -3.00
C VAL A 109 -10.48 17.07 -2.23
N ASP A 110 -10.16 18.29 -1.79
CA ASP A 110 -9.08 18.52 -0.84
C ASP A 110 -9.58 18.23 0.60
N PRO A 111 -9.14 17.14 1.24
CA PRO A 111 -9.59 16.81 2.58
C PRO A 111 -9.08 17.79 3.66
N HIS A 112 -7.95 18.47 3.41
CA HIS A 112 -7.37 19.41 4.38
C HIS A 112 -8.17 20.70 4.48
N GLY A 113 -8.83 21.11 3.40
CA GLY A 113 -9.74 22.26 3.36
C GLY A 113 -11.17 21.95 3.86
N CYS A 114 -11.44 20.72 4.34
CA CYS A 114 -12.78 20.31 4.74
C CYS A 114 -12.96 20.25 6.26
N THR A 115 -14.13 20.70 6.75
CA THR A 115 -14.58 20.38 8.11
C THR A 115 -14.98 18.90 8.22
N ALA A 116 -14.99 18.37 9.44
CA ALA A 116 -15.42 17.00 9.69
C ALA A 116 -16.86 16.72 9.19
N ASP A 117 -17.78 17.67 9.42
CA ASP A 117 -19.16 17.59 8.95
C ASP A 117 -19.26 17.56 7.40
N ARG A 118 -18.41 18.34 6.69
CA ARG A 118 -18.37 18.28 5.22
C ARG A 118 -17.84 16.93 4.74
N LEU A 119 -16.77 16.41 5.34
CA LEU A 119 -16.23 15.09 5.01
C LEU A 119 -17.24 13.98 5.27
N GLU A 120 -18.00 14.05 6.35
CA GLU A 120 -19.08 13.10 6.66
C GLU A 120 -20.15 13.09 5.57
N ARG A 121 -20.64 14.27 5.17
CA ARG A 121 -21.64 14.38 4.09
C ARG A 121 -21.14 13.80 2.78
N ILE A 122 -19.88 14.12 2.41
CA ILE A 122 -19.23 13.59 1.20
C ILE A 122 -19.16 12.08 1.27
N THR A 123 -18.64 11.53 2.38
CA THR A 123 -18.44 10.09 2.55
C THR A 123 -19.75 9.32 2.52
N ARG A 124 -20.76 9.78 3.26
CA ARG A 124 -22.09 9.15 3.28
C ARG A 124 -22.76 9.23 1.91
N ARG A 125 -22.65 10.36 1.21
CA ARG A 125 -23.24 10.49 -0.12
C ARG A 125 -22.49 9.63 -1.15
N TYR A 126 -21.19 9.59 -1.13
CA TYR A 126 -20.39 8.71 -1.98
C TYR A 126 -20.76 7.24 -1.73
N THR A 127 -20.86 6.82 -0.48
CA THR A 127 -21.30 5.46 -0.11
C THR A 127 -22.69 5.14 -0.64
N HIS A 128 -23.65 6.07 -0.52
CA HIS A 128 -24.98 5.91 -1.12
C HIS A 128 -24.91 5.67 -2.64
N GLU A 129 -24.05 6.39 -3.35
CA GLU A 129 -23.85 6.21 -4.79
C GLU A 129 -23.22 4.84 -5.13
N LEU A 130 -22.32 4.32 -4.27
CA LEU A 130 -21.78 2.97 -4.42
C LEU A 130 -22.87 1.90 -4.19
N VAL A 131 -23.66 2.01 -3.12
CA VAL A 131 -24.75 1.07 -2.82
C VAL A 131 -25.75 1.02 -3.96
N LYS A 132 -26.20 2.19 -4.46
CA LYS A 132 -27.14 2.31 -5.57
C LYS A 132 -26.67 1.61 -6.85
N ARG A 133 -25.35 1.50 -7.05
CA ARG A 133 -24.74 0.91 -8.24
C ARG A 133 -24.20 -0.50 -8.02
N HIS A 134 -24.43 -1.08 -6.84
CA HIS A 134 -23.89 -2.38 -6.45
C HIS A 134 -22.35 -2.45 -6.51
N LEU A 135 -21.68 -1.36 -6.12
CA LEU A 135 -20.21 -1.21 -6.10
C LEU A 135 -19.66 -1.25 -4.66
N ILE A 136 -20.39 -1.83 -3.71
CA ILE A 136 -19.96 -2.05 -2.33
C ILE A 136 -20.78 -3.20 -1.73
N GLY A 137 -20.14 -4.05 -0.97
CA GLY A 137 -20.76 -5.13 -0.24
C GLY A 137 -19.76 -6.19 0.17
N PRO A 138 -20.03 -6.95 1.25
CA PRO A 138 -19.11 -7.97 1.78
C PRO A 138 -18.62 -9.00 0.77
N GLY A 139 -19.46 -9.37 -0.20
CA GLY A 139 -19.14 -10.34 -1.25
C GLY A 139 -18.89 -9.73 -2.64
N LEU A 140 -18.98 -8.40 -2.78
CA LEU A 140 -18.87 -7.72 -4.07
C LEU A 140 -17.57 -6.90 -4.18
N ASP A 141 -17.51 -5.84 -3.39
CA ASP A 141 -16.40 -4.92 -3.35
C ASP A 141 -16.28 -4.31 -1.95
N VAL A 142 -15.11 -4.39 -1.35
CA VAL A 142 -14.85 -4.01 0.05
C VAL A 142 -13.86 -2.86 0.10
N PRO A 143 -14.32 -1.59 0.25
CA PRO A 143 -13.46 -0.44 0.44
C PRO A 143 -12.58 -0.51 1.69
N ALA A 144 -11.59 0.40 1.74
CA ALA A 144 -10.66 0.58 2.85
C ALA A 144 -10.19 2.05 2.91
N PRO A 145 -9.44 2.46 3.95
CA PRO A 145 -8.79 3.77 3.97
C PRO A 145 -7.69 3.89 2.94
N ASP A 146 -7.47 5.12 2.45
CA ASP A 146 -6.33 5.53 1.63
C ASP A 146 -5.96 6.99 1.95
N ALA A 147 -5.15 7.65 1.11
CA ALA A 147 -4.82 9.05 1.29
C ALA A 147 -6.09 9.91 1.43
N GLY A 148 -6.11 10.77 2.44
CA GLY A 148 -7.23 11.65 2.75
C GLY A 148 -8.44 11.00 3.45
N THR A 149 -8.41 9.69 3.75
CA THR A 149 -9.43 8.97 4.51
C THR A 149 -8.82 8.13 5.63
N GLY A 150 -9.60 7.79 6.64
CA GLY A 150 -9.15 7.03 7.80
C GLY A 150 -10.26 6.22 8.45
N GLU A 151 -10.04 5.79 9.69
CA GLU A 151 -10.99 5.00 10.47
C GLU A 151 -12.36 5.67 10.60
N ARG A 152 -12.36 7.00 10.73
CA ARG A 152 -13.58 7.81 10.86
C ARG A 152 -14.46 7.71 9.60
N GLU A 153 -13.86 7.91 8.43
CA GLU A 153 -14.55 7.80 7.15
C GLU A 153 -15.08 6.37 6.93
N MET A 154 -14.30 5.36 7.31
CA MET A 154 -14.73 3.95 7.19
C MET A 154 -15.87 3.61 8.15
N ALA A 155 -15.94 4.25 9.32
CA ALA A 155 -17.11 4.12 10.19
C ALA A 155 -18.37 4.71 9.54
N TRP A 156 -18.28 5.86 8.87
CA TRP A 156 -19.41 6.46 8.13
C TRP A 156 -19.84 5.62 6.92
N VAL A 157 -18.88 4.99 6.24
CA VAL A 157 -19.17 4.02 5.15
C VAL A 157 -19.97 2.84 5.70
N ALA A 158 -19.49 2.21 6.79
CA ALA A 158 -20.16 1.07 7.41
C ALA A 158 -21.59 1.42 7.87
N ASP A 159 -21.74 2.51 8.60
CA ASP A 159 -23.04 2.98 9.11
C ASP A 159 -24.03 3.27 7.97
N THR A 160 -23.57 3.96 6.92
CA THR A 160 -24.41 4.25 5.76
C THR A 160 -24.81 2.98 5.00
N TYR A 161 -23.89 2.03 4.84
CA TYR A 161 -24.19 0.75 4.20
C TYR A 161 -25.24 -0.05 5.00
N MET A 162 -25.06 -0.14 6.32
CA MET A 162 -26.01 -0.86 7.21
C MET A 162 -27.38 -0.21 7.20
N ALA A 163 -27.48 1.11 7.21
CA ALA A 163 -28.73 1.83 7.14
C ALA A 163 -29.51 1.59 5.82
N LEU A 164 -28.78 1.42 4.71
CA LEU A 164 -29.37 1.16 3.39
C LEU A 164 -29.66 -0.32 3.12
N ASN A 165 -29.10 -1.24 3.93
CA ASN A 165 -29.27 -2.68 3.80
C ASN A 165 -29.69 -3.32 5.14
N PRO A 166 -30.86 -2.95 5.69
CA PRO A 166 -31.32 -3.46 6.97
C PRO A 166 -31.50 -4.98 6.92
N GLY A 167 -31.02 -5.67 7.96
CA GLY A 167 -31.08 -7.12 8.05
C GLY A 167 -29.99 -7.89 7.33
N HIS A 168 -29.05 -7.22 6.67
CA HIS A 168 -27.87 -7.89 6.09
C HIS A 168 -26.89 -8.27 7.21
N VAL A 169 -26.84 -9.54 7.56
CA VAL A 169 -26.08 -10.07 8.71
C VAL A 169 -24.59 -9.72 8.63
N ASP A 170 -24.00 -9.82 7.42
CA ASP A 170 -22.58 -9.57 7.18
C ASP A 170 -22.26 -8.10 6.85
N ALA A 171 -23.23 -7.19 7.00
CA ALA A 171 -23.10 -5.79 6.59
C ALA A 171 -21.82 -5.10 7.13
N LEU A 172 -21.36 -5.50 8.32
CA LEU A 172 -20.16 -4.95 8.94
C LEU A 172 -18.88 -5.27 8.15
N ALA A 173 -18.86 -6.33 7.34
CA ALA A 173 -17.76 -6.71 6.48
C ALA A 173 -17.71 -5.93 5.14
N CYS A 174 -18.66 -5.02 4.89
CA CYS A 174 -18.71 -4.21 3.65
C CYS A 174 -17.51 -3.27 3.48
N VAL A 175 -16.75 -2.98 4.53
CA VAL A 175 -15.60 -2.07 4.54
C VAL A 175 -14.61 -2.49 5.62
N THR A 176 -13.31 -2.25 5.40
CA THR A 176 -12.26 -2.51 6.40
C THR A 176 -11.52 -1.22 6.77
N GLY A 177 -10.78 -1.27 7.89
CA GLY A 177 -10.10 -0.10 8.45
C GLY A 177 -11.02 0.76 9.32
N LYS A 178 -12.07 0.14 9.87
CA LYS A 178 -12.97 0.76 10.85
C LYS A 178 -12.27 0.93 12.21
N PRO A 179 -12.76 1.84 13.08
CA PRO A 179 -12.36 1.87 14.48
C PRO A 179 -12.55 0.48 15.13
N VAL A 180 -11.64 0.10 16.03
CA VAL A 180 -11.71 -1.20 16.73
C VAL A 180 -13.05 -1.38 17.47
N THR A 181 -13.59 -0.29 18.02
CA THR A 181 -14.91 -0.26 18.67
C THR A 181 -16.09 -0.50 17.72
N GLN A 182 -15.87 -0.32 16.42
CA GLN A 182 -16.86 -0.45 15.34
C GLN A 182 -16.58 -1.67 14.45
N GLY A 183 -16.00 -2.73 15.00
CA GLY A 183 -15.71 -3.96 14.27
C GLY A 183 -14.38 -3.97 13.53
N GLY A 184 -13.55 -2.95 13.69
CA GLY A 184 -12.16 -2.94 13.21
C GLY A 184 -11.27 -3.96 13.92
N ILE A 185 -10.04 -4.11 13.46
CA ILE A 185 -9.07 -5.07 13.99
C ILE A 185 -7.85 -4.36 14.57
N ARG A 186 -7.31 -4.86 15.69
CA ARG A 186 -6.05 -4.36 16.25
C ARG A 186 -4.90 -4.64 15.29
N GLY A 187 -3.89 -3.77 15.28
CA GLY A 187 -2.74 -3.90 14.41
C GLY A 187 -2.94 -3.31 13.00
N ARG A 188 -4.16 -2.89 12.61
CA ARG A 188 -4.41 -2.36 11.26
C ARG A 188 -3.65 -1.07 10.98
N LYS A 189 -3.53 -0.20 11.98
CA LYS A 189 -2.90 1.11 11.83
C LYS A 189 -1.42 0.98 11.47
N GLU A 190 -0.70 0.11 12.16
CA GLU A 190 0.73 -0.12 11.94
C GLU A 190 1.04 -1.18 10.87
N ALA A 191 0.05 -1.90 10.36
CA ALA A 191 0.23 -3.09 9.52
C ALA A 191 1.12 -2.88 8.30
N THR A 192 1.00 -1.74 7.61
CA THR A 192 1.82 -1.45 6.43
C THR A 192 3.29 -1.27 6.83
N GLY A 193 3.58 -0.43 7.84
CA GLY A 193 4.94 -0.22 8.32
C GLY A 193 5.56 -1.48 8.92
N ARG A 194 4.78 -2.29 9.64
CA ARG A 194 5.21 -3.58 10.18
C ARG A 194 5.52 -4.58 9.07
N GLY A 195 4.65 -4.68 8.08
CA GLY A 195 4.84 -5.54 6.90
C GLY A 195 6.09 -5.18 6.10
N LEU A 196 6.35 -3.88 5.92
CA LEU A 196 7.61 -3.40 5.31
C LEU A 196 8.84 -3.94 6.03
N VAL A 197 8.84 -3.90 7.36
CA VAL A 197 9.99 -4.35 8.15
C VAL A 197 10.10 -5.87 8.16
N TYR A 198 9.00 -6.61 8.10
CA TYR A 198 9.04 -8.06 7.89
C TYR A 198 9.65 -8.41 6.53
N ALA A 199 9.22 -7.71 5.47
CA ALA A 199 9.79 -7.89 4.14
C ALA A 199 11.29 -7.58 4.09
N LEU A 200 11.70 -6.47 4.72
CA LEU A 200 13.10 -6.08 4.80
C LEU A 200 13.93 -7.07 5.62
N ALA A 201 13.41 -7.52 6.75
CA ALA A 201 14.10 -8.48 7.61
C ALA A 201 14.32 -9.81 6.90
N GLU A 202 13.31 -10.29 6.16
CA GLU A 202 13.40 -11.52 5.38
C GLU A 202 14.40 -11.38 4.23
N ALA A 203 14.41 -10.25 3.53
CA ALA A 203 15.41 -9.96 2.49
C ALA A 203 16.83 -9.90 3.08
N CYS A 204 17.01 -9.23 4.21
CA CYS A 204 18.30 -9.13 4.90
C CYS A 204 18.79 -10.45 5.51
N ALA A 205 17.92 -11.41 5.76
CA ALA A 205 18.29 -12.75 6.23
C ALA A 205 18.94 -13.61 5.14
N GLN A 206 18.81 -13.23 3.86
CA GLN A 206 19.39 -13.98 2.74
C GLN A 206 20.89 -13.65 2.60
N SER A 207 21.73 -14.50 3.18
CA SER A 207 23.19 -14.26 3.25
C SER A 207 23.86 -14.05 1.89
N ASP A 208 23.42 -14.80 0.85
CA ASP A 208 24.00 -14.69 -0.49
C ASP A 208 23.70 -13.33 -1.13
N ASP A 209 22.44 -12.87 -0.97
CA ASP A 209 21.98 -11.58 -1.51
C ASP A 209 22.71 -10.42 -0.76
N MET A 210 22.82 -10.53 0.56
CA MET A 210 23.54 -9.52 1.35
C MET A 210 25.02 -9.48 1.01
N LYS A 211 25.66 -10.64 0.81
CA LYS A 211 27.06 -10.70 0.36
C LYS A 211 27.26 -10.05 -1.00
N ALA A 212 26.36 -10.29 -1.95
CA ALA A 212 26.40 -9.65 -3.28
C ALA A 212 26.29 -8.12 -3.19
N LEU A 213 25.52 -7.61 -2.22
CA LEU A 213 25.38 -6.16 -1.95
C LEU A 213 26.52 -5.57 -1.11
N GLY A 214 27.47 -6.39 -0.63
CA GLY A 214 28.54 -5.95 0.29
C GLY A 214 28.00 -5.56 1.67
N LEU A 215 26.90 -6.17 2.11
CA LEU A 215 26.26 -5.91 3.40
C LEU A 215 26.32 -7.14 4.31
N PRO A 216 26.37 -6.97 5.64
CA PRO A 216 26.21 -8.07 6.58
C PRO A 216 24.78 -8.62 6.51
N ALA A 217 24.60 -9.91 6.80
CA ALA A 217 23.27 -10.50 6.95
C ALA A 217 22.56 -9.94 8.19
N GLY A 218 21.21 -9.93 8.14
CA GLY A 218 20.36 -9.39 9.20
C GLY A 218 20.14 -7.87 9.09
N LEU A 219 19.18 -7.37 9.87
CA LEU A 219 18.76 -5.96 9.84
C LEU A 219 19.53 -5.09 10.84
N ALA A 220 20.03 -5.70 11.93
CA ALA A 220 20.75 -4.97 12.98
C ALA A 220 21.96 -4.19 12.42
N GLY A 221 22.10 -2.95 12.86
CA GLY A 221 23.18 -2.03 12.46
C GLY A 221 23.02 -1.38 11.10
N LYS A 222 22.09 -1.79 10.24
CA LYS A 222 21.87 -1.16 8.93
C LYS A 222 21.42 0.28 9.08
N ARG A 223 21.97 1.15 8.24
CA ARG A 223 21.65 2.58 8.16
C ARG A 223 20.45 2.76 7.24
N VAL A 224 19.37 3.31 7.77
CA VAL A 224 18.09 3.47 7.08
C VAL A 224 17.77 4.94 6.88
N VAL A 225 17.39 5.31 5.67
CA VAL A 225 16.81 6.62 5.32
C VAL A 225 15.34 6.44 4.99
N ILE A 226 14.47 7.27 5.53
CA ILE A 226 13.02 7.20 5.32
C ILE A 226 12.51 8.51 4.75
N GLN A 227 11.81 8.44 3.62
CA GLN A 227 11.06 9.58 3.10
C GLN A 227 9.59 9.44 3.52
N GLY A 228 9.10 10.43 4.24
CA GLY A 228 7.77 10.44 4.83
C GLY A 228 7.77 9.99 6.30
N ILE A 229 7.08 10.75 7.16
CA ILE A 229 6.85 10.41 8.58
C ILE A 229 5.34 10.36 8.88
N GLY A 230 4.55 10.03 7.86
CA GLY A 230 3.14 9.68 7.98
C GLY A 230 2.97 8.29 8.60
N ASN A 231 1.76 7.73 8.51
CA ASN A 231 1.47 6.43 9.12
C ASN A 231 2.46 5.32 8.72
N VAL A 232 2.79 5.22 7.43
CA VAL A 232 3.70 4.16 6.93
C VAL A 232 5.13 4.39 7.39
N GLY A 233 5.68 5.58 7.16
CA GLY A 233 7.08 5.88 7.48
C GLY A 233 7.36 5.89 8.97
N TYR A 234 6.44 6.41 9.79
CA TYR A 234 6.57 6.38 11.25
C TYR A 234 6.67 4.93 11.78
N HIS A 235 5.74 4.07 11.38
CA HIS A 235 5.77 2.68 11.84
C HIS A 235 6.94 1.89 11.25
N ALA A 236 7.36 2.17 10.01
CA ALA A 236 8.56 1.59 9.44
C ALA A 236 9.82 1.99 10.24
N ALA A 237 9.95 3.28 10.61
CA ALA A 237 11.05 3.78 11.44
C ALA A 237 11.10 3.04 12.79
N ARG A 238 9.96 2.97 13.48
CA ARG A 238 9.82 2.31 14.76
C ARG A 238 10.24 0.85 14.69
N PHE A 239 9.68 0.07 13.77
CA PHE A 239 9.98 -1.36 13.69
C PHE A 239 11.39 -1.66 13.16
N CYS A 240 11.97 -0.79 12.32
CA CYS A 240 13.40 -0.84 11.98
C CYS A 240 14.27 -0.68 13.24
N ARG A 241 13.98 0.32 14.07
CA ARG A 241 14.72 0.56 15.30
C ARG A 241 14.54 -0.57 16.32
N GLU A 242 13.33 -1.10 16.49
CA GLU A 242 13.06 -2.26 17.35
C GLU A 242 13.85 -3.51 16.94
N ARG A 243 14.19 -3.65 15.65
CA ARG A 243 15.04 -4.73 15.12
C ARG A 243 16.53 -4.36 15.00
N GLY A 244 16.94 -3.27 15.65
CA GLY A 244 18.34 -2.87 15.78
C GLY A 244 18.92 -2.12 14.58
N ALA A 245 18.13 -1.74 13.58
CA ALA A 245 18.58 -0.83 12.52
C ALA A 245 18.66 0.61 13.03
N ARG A 246 19.46 1.44 12.37
CA ARG A 246 19.60 2.86 12.68
C ARG A 246 18.92 3.72 11.63
N VAL A 247 17.83 4.37 11.99
CA VAL A 247 17.19 5.38 11.14
C VAL A 247 18.04 6.65 11.21
N ILE A 248 18.88 6.87 10.20
CA ILE A 248 19.85 7.98 10.19
C ILE A 248 19.28 9.26 9.62
N ALA A 249 18.25 9.19 8.75
CA ALA A 249 17.61 10.38 8.20
C ALA A 249 16.10 10.16 7.98
N ILE A 250 15.35 11.26 8.14
CA ILE A 250 13.92 11.34 7.84
C ILE A 250 13.70 12.57 6.97
N ALA A 251 13.01 12.39 5.85
CA ALA A 251 12.65 13.44 4.91
C ALA A 251 11.14 13.66 4.85
N VAL A 252 10.72 14.91 4.75
CA VAL A 252 9.34 15.36 4.58
C VAL A 252 9.30 16.53 3.59
N PRO A 253 8.14 17.00 3.11
CA PRO A 253 8.10 18.05 2.09
C PRO A 253 8.89 19.30 2.43
N GLU A 254 8.94 19.70 3.71
CA GLU A 254 9.66 20.88 4.17
C GLU A 254 11.19 20.73 4.25
N GLY A 255 11.74 19.54 4.06
CA GLY A 255 13.19 19.25 4.11
C GLY A 255 13.50 17.89 4.73
N ALA A 256 14.73 17.71 5.24
CA ALA A 256 15.11 16.48 5.91
C ALA A 256 15.99 16.76 7.14
N ILE A 257 16.12 15.74 8.01
CA ILE A 257 17.03 15.75 9.14
C ILE A 257 17.93 14.53 9.11
N LEU A 258 19.19 14.71 9.49
CA LEU A 258 20.24 13.68 9.46
C LEU A 258 20.92 13.58 10.82
N ASN A 259 21.00 12.37 11.38
CA ASN A 259 21.84 12.05 12.53
C ASN A 259 22.44 10.65 12.35
N ALA A 260 23.75 10.57 12.15
CA ALA A 260 24.46 9.30 11.94
C ALA A 260 24.37 8.32 13.14
N ALA A 261 24.14 8.85 14.36
CA ALA A 261 23.92 8.03 15.56
C ALA A 261 22.53 7.39 15.61
N GLY A 262 21.57 7.89 14.79
CA GLY A 262 20.20 7.45 14.72
C GLY A 262 19.21 8.49 15.24
N LEU A 263 18.01 8.45 14.71
CA LEU A 263 16.87 9.29 15.07
C LEU A 263 15.85 8.45 15.85
N ASP A 264 15.21 9.07 16.81
CA ASP A 264 14.06 8.54 17.53
C ASP A 264 12.80 9.12 16.89
N GLU A 265 12.00 8.28 16.25
CA GLU A 265 10.81 8.68 15.49
C GLU A 265 9.74 9.32 16.37
N ASP A 266 9.58 8.89 17.63
CA ASP A 266 8.61 9.47 18.56
C ASP A 266 8.98 10.91 18.89
N ARG A 267 10.27 11.17 19.14
CA ARG A 267 10.78 12.51 19.41
C ARG A 267 10.69 13.41 18.18
N VAL A 268 10.93 12.87 16.99
CA VAL A 268 10.79 13.62 15.72
C VAL A 268 9.34 14.02 15.48
N VAL A 269 8.38 13.11 15.68
CA VAL A 269 6.95 13.39 15.53
C VAL A 269 6.49 14.41 16.57
N GLU A 270 6.92 14.28 17.82
CA GLU A 270 6.58 15.26 18.88
C GLU A 270 7.18 16.64 18.58
N HIS A 271 8.42 16.71 18.09
CA HIS A 271 9.03 17.96 17.65
C HIS A 271 8.20 18.61 16.53
N ARG A 272 7.84 17.83 15.50
CA ARG A 272 7.02 18.31 14.37
C ARG A 272 5.65 18.81 14.84
N ARG A 273 5.02 18.13 15.79
CA ARG A 273 3.73 18.54 16.36
C ARG A 273 3.83 19.91 17.06
N ARG A 274 4.96 20.21 17.74
CA ARG A 274 5.18 21.46 18.47
C ARG A 274 5.60 22.60 17.58
N THR A 275 6.39 22.33 16.52
CA THR A 275 7.05 23.37 15.72
C THR A 275 6.50 23.46 14.29
N ALA A 276 5.55 22.59 13.93
CA ALA A 276 5.03 22.42 12.57
C ALA A 276 6.08 21.98 11.53
N SER A 277 7.30 21.61 11.95
CA SER A 277 8.38 21.15 11.05
C SER A 277 9.26 20.12 11.75
N ILE A 278 9.96 19.27 10.98
CA ILE A 278 11.04 18.42 11.51
C ILE A 278 12.38 19.17 11.55
N LEU A 279 12.51 20.25 10.80
CA LEU A 279 13.76 21.02 10.73
C LEU A 279 14.08 21.63 12.12
N GLY A 280 15.38 21.73 12.43
CA GLY A 280 15.82 22.19 13.73
C GLY A 280 15.64 21.16 14.86
N PHE A 281 15.39 19.88 14.53
CA PHE A 281 15.31 18.82 15.54
C PHE A 281 16.65 18.71 16.30
N PRO A 282 16.63 18.74 17.66
CA PRO A 282 17.84 18.73 18.46
C PRO A 282 18.71 17.50 18.22
N GLY A 283 20.00 17.74 17.94
CA GLY A 283 20.99 16.69 17.70
C GLY A 283 21.00 16.14 16.26
N ALA A 284 20.27 16.76 15.34
CA ALA A 284 20.32 16.42 13.92
C ALA A 284 20.71 17.63 13.05
N THR A 285 21.33 17.36 11.92
CA THR A 285 21.61 18.35 10.86
C THR A 285 20.37 18.46 9.99
N SER A 286 19.90 19.69 9.76
CA SER A 286 18.81 19.97 8.82
C SER A 286 19.34 20.07 7.40
N LEU A 287 18.64 19.42 6.45
CA LEU A 287 18.85 19.52 5.01
C LEU A 287 17.68 20.31 4.40
N ALA A 288 18.01 21.27 3.54
CA ALA A 288 17.03 22.20 3.00
C ALA A 288 16.00 21.53 2.06
N HIS A 289 16.43 20.48 1.34
CA HIS A 289 15.56 19.80 0.39
C HIS A 289 15.31 18.34 0.82
N SER A 290 14.07 17.93 0.74
CA SER A 290 13.63 16.56 1.01
C SER A 290 14.34 15.54 0.12
N THR A 291 14.60 15.91 -1.14
CA THR A 291 15.29 15.08 -2.13
C THR A 291 16.74 14.78 -1.80
N ASP A 292 17.43 15.67 -1.05
CA ASP A 292 18.80 15.46 -0.66
C ASP A 292 18.98 14.19 0.19
N ALA A 293 17.95 13.85 0.97
CA ALA A 293 17.97 12.64 1.78
C ALA A 293 17.92 11.35 0.96
N LEU A 294 17.35 11.36 -0.23
CA LEU A 294 17.28 10.18 -1.10
C LEU A 294 18.65 9.76 -1.62
N GLU A 295 19.60 10.68 -1.66
CA GLU A 295 20.94 10.50 -2.20
C GLU A 295 22.01 10.30 -1.10
N LEU A 296 21.61 10.26 0.18
CA LEU A 296 22.49 9.98 1.31
C LEU A 296 23.14 8.60 1.21
N ASP A 297 24.36 8.49 1.73
CA ASP A 297 24.99 7.18 1.89
C ASP A 297 24.29 6.39 3.01
N CYS A 298 23.55 5.36 2.61
CA CYS A 298 22.83 4.47 3.51
C CYS A 298 22.79 3.04 2.93
N ASP A 299 22.36 2.11 3.77
CA ASP A 299 22.21 0.72 3.35
C ASP A 299 20.82 0.47 2.78
N VAL A 300 19.79 1.12 3.37
CA VAL A 300 18.39 0.98 2.99
C VAL A 300 17.74 2.35 2.83
N LEU A 301 17.06 2.56 1.70
CA LEU A 301 16.18 3.70 1.46
C LEU A 301 14.73 3.25 1.45
N ILE A 302 13.87 3.91 2.22
CA ILE A 302 12.43 3.64 2.29
C ILE A 302 11.64 4.86 1.80
N PRO A 303 11.29 4.94 0.51
CA PRO A 303 10.36 5.95 0.00
C PRO A 303 8.94 5.60 0.45
N ALA A 304 8.42 6.32 1.46
CA ALA A 304 7.12 6.08 2.09
C ALA A 304 6.23 7.34 2.09
N ALA A 305 6.42 8.24 1.10
CA ALA A 305 5.65 9.47 0.95
C ALA A 305 4.62 9.35 -0.19
N THR A 306 5.03 9.61 -1.42
CA THR A 306 4.17 9.64 -2.60
C THR A 306 4.79 8.85 -3.75
N GLU A 307 4.05 8.75 -4.85
CA GLU A 307 4.51 8.18 -6.12
C GLU A 307 5.63 9.02 -6.75
N ASN A 308 6.37 8.42 -7.69
CA ASN A 308 7.37 9.06 -8.56
C ASN A 308 8.45 9.87 -7.83
N GLN A 309 8.95 9.36 -6.70
CA GLN A 309 10.03 10.00 -5.93
C GLN A 309 11.42 9.63 -6.46
N LEU A 310 11.58 8.40 -6.92
CA LEU A 310 12.79 7.89 -7.55
C LEU A 310 12.55 7.87 -9.06
N THR A 311 13.27 8.75 -9.77
CA THR A 311 13.10 9.01 -11.20
C THR A 311 14.43 8.83 -11.92
N ALA A 312 14.43 8.85 -13.25
CA ALA A 312 15.66 8.82 -14.03
C ALA A 312 16.65 9.95 -13.64
N ASP A 313 16.10 11.08 -13.18
CA ASP A 313 16.91 12.26 -12.85
C ASP A 313 17.75 12.08 -11.57
N ASN A 314 17.28 11.28 -10.58
CA ASN A 314 17.99 11.09 -9.31
C ASN A 314 18.49 9.66 -9.07
N ALA A 315 17.94 8.65 -9.73
CA ALA A 315 18.26 7.24 -9.48
C ALA A 315 19.76 6.92 -9.55
N ALA A 316 20.50 7.56 -10.48
CA ALA A 316 21.93 7.36 -10.62
C ALA A 316 22.74 7.86 -9.41
N ARG A 317 22.19 8.83 -8.63
CA ARG A 317 22.84 9.40 -7.44
C ARG A 317 22.43 8.73 -6.13
N VAL A 318 21.34 7.93 -6.14
CA VAL A 318 20.91 7.13 -4.98
C VAL A 318 22.01 6.14 -4.62
N LYS A 319 22.51 6.18 -3.37
CA LYS A 319 23.61 5.34 -2.88
C LYS A 319 23.15 4.10 -2.12
N ALA A 320 21.87 4.04 -1.79
CA ALA A 320 21.29 2.89 -1.10
C ALA A 320 21.50 1.58 -1.89
N ARG A 321 21.85 0.52 -1.17
CA ARG A 321 21.98 -0.83 -1.73
C ARG A 321 20.65 -1.57 -1.80
N ILE A 322 19.72 -1.17 -0.92
CA ILE A 322 18.37 -1.72 -0.84
C ILE A 322 17.39 -0.54 -0.93
N VAL A 323 16.42 -0.63 -1.83
CA VAL A 323 15.26 0.27 -1.89
C VAL A 323 14.03 -0.55 -1.47
N LEU A 324 13.39 -0.16 -0.36
CA LEU A 324 12.18 -0.79 0.16
C LEU A 324 10.98 0.14 -0.10
N GLU A 325 10.14 -0.19 -1.02
CA GLU A 325 9.06 0.68 -1.46
C GLU A 325 7.87 0.69 -0.48
N GLY A 326 7.79 1.76 0.31
CA GLY A 326 6.70 1.97 1.28
C GLY A 326 5.47 2.65 0.70
N ALA A 327 5.64 3.59 -0.22
CA ALA A 327 4.55 4.20 -0.99
C ALA A 327 4.14 3.32 -2.18
N ASN A 328 3.02 3.65 -2.83
CA ASN A 328 2.65 3.02 -4.10
C ASN A 328 3.35 3.74 -5.26
N GLY A 329 4.00 2.99 -6.15
CA GLY A 329 4.70 3.52 -7.32
C GLY A 329 5.75 4.60 -7.01
N PRO A 330 6.58 4.49 -5.96
CA PRO A 330 7.54 5.53 -5.62
C PRO A 330 8.70 5.59 -6.62
N THR A 331 8.94 4.52 -7.36
CA THR A 331 10.00 4.39 -8.36
C THR A 331 9.39 4.35 -9.75
N THR A 332 9.86 5.20 -10.65
CA THR A 332 9.44 5.15 -12.06
C THR A 332 10.12 3.97 -12.78
N SER A 333 9.53 3.51 -13.88
CA SER A 333 10.10 2.40 -14.64
C SER A 333 11.50 2.69 -15.20
N ASP A 334 11.80 3.95 -15.51
CA ASP A 334 13.13 4.36 -15.96
C ASP A 334 14.16 4.34 -14.82
N ALA A 335 13.78 4.74 -13.60
CA ALA A 335 14.63 4.63 -12.41
C ALA A 335 14.86 3.17 -12.01
N ASP A 336 13.81 2.33 -12.10
CA ASP A 336 13.91 0.89 -11.83
C ASP A 336 14.95 0.22 -12.74
N GLU A 337 14.99 0.59 -14.00
CA GLU A 337 16.00 0.09 -14.96
C GLU A 337 17.42 0.47 -14.55
N ILE A 338 17.63 1.71 -14.05
CA ILE A 338 18.92 2.16 -13.52
C ILE A 338 19.32 1.33 -12.29
N PHE A 339 18.38 1.11 -11.36
CA PHE A 339 18.63 0.29 -10.16
C PHE A 339 18.95 -1.16 -10.51
N ARG A 340 18.21 -1.76 -11.44
CA ARG A 340 18.44 -3.11 -11.94
C ARG A 340 19.85 -3.27 -12.53
N THR A 341 20.24 -2.34 -13.41
CA THR A 341 21.58 -2.35 -14.04
C THR A 341 22.71 -2.21 -13.02
N ARG A 342 22.48 -1.46 -11.94
CA ARG A 342 23.46 -1.25 -10.85
C ARG A 342 23.49 -2.37 -9.82
N GLY A 343 22.58 -3.32 -9.89
CA GLY A 343 22.45 -4.39 -8.89
C GLY A 343 21.88 -3.90 -7.54
N THR A 344 21.16 -2.76 -7.50
CA THR A 344 20.44 -2.31 -6.32
C THR A 344 19.24 -3.26 -6.07
N LEU A 345 19.11 -3.78 -4.87
CA LEU A 345 17.98 -4.64 -4.51
C LEU A 345 16.73 -3.79 -4.28
N VAL A 346 15.78 -3.82 -5.21
CA VAL A 346 14.48 -3.18 -5.03
C VAL A 346 13.47 -4.20 -4.50
N ILE A 347 12.91 -3.94 -3.31
CA ILE A 347 11.80 -4.72 -2.75
C ILE A 347 10.51 -3.98 -3.14
N PRO A 348 9.75 -4.50 -4.12
CA PRO A 348 8.71 -3.73 -4.81
C PRO A 348 7.46 -3.53 -3.97
N ASP A 349 6.77 -2.42 -4.21
CA ASP A 349 5.58 -1.96 -3.50
C ASP A 349 4.41 -2.95 -3.50
N ILE A 350 4.18 -3.67 -4.62
CA ILE A 350 3.11 -4.67 -4.69
C ILE A 350 3.28 -5.80 -3.66
N TYR A 351 4.50 -6.01 -3.17
CA TYR A 351 4.79 -6.93 -2.07
C TYR A 351 5.05 -6.16 -0.76
N ALA A 352 6.00 -5.24 -0.76
CA ALA A 352 6.56 -4.64 0.46
C ALA A 352 5.50 -3.97 1.34
N ASN A 353 4.61 -3.16 0.76
CA ASN A 353 3.58 -2.43 1.50
C ASN A 353 2.24 -3.18 1.63
N ALA A 354 2.21 -4.47 1.28
CA ALA A 354 0.99 -5.29 1.33
C ALA A 354 0.47 -5.59 2.75
N GLY A 355 1.24 -5.32 3.79
CA GLY A 355 0.82 -5.58 5.18
C GLY A 355 -0.54 -4.99 5.53
N GLY A 356 -0.87 -3.83 4.97
CA GLY A 356 -2.18 -3.20 5.16
C GLY A 356 -3.34 -4.04 4.62
N VAL A 357 -3.22 -4.61 3.43
CA VAL A 357 -4.29 -5.46 2.86
C VAL A 357 -4.37 -6.82 3.53
N VAL A 358 -3.25 -7.38 3.99
CA VAL A 358 -3.22 -8.64 4.76
C VAL A 358 -4.03 -8.48 6.05
N VAL A 359 -3.79 -7.44 6.83
CA VAL A 359 -4.57 -7.19 8.07
C VAL A 359 -6.01 -6.78 7.76
N SER A 360 -6.27 -6.12 6.62
CA SER A 360 -7.65 -5.87 6.17
C SER A 360 -8.40 -7.17 5.85
N TYR A 361 -7.72 -8.18 5.31
CA TYR A 361 -8.31 -9.51 5.10
C TYR A 361 -8.70 -10.16 6.44
N PHE A 362 -7.86 -10.07 7.47
CA PHE A 362 -8.20 -10.58 8.80
C PHE A 362 -9.38 -9.84 9.43
N GLU A 363 -9.49 -8.51 9.22
CA GLU A 363 -10.67 -7.74 9.66
C GLU A 363 -11.95 -8.20 8.96
N TRP A 364 -11.88 -8.41 7.65
CA TRP A 364 -13.01 -8.89 6.85
C TRP A 364 -13.44 -10.28 7.30
N LEU A 365 -12.52 -11.23 7.47
CA LEU A 365 -12.81 -12.57 8.00
C LEU A 365 -13.43 -12.53 9.40
N LYS A 366 -12.89 -11.69 10.29
CA LYS A 366 -13.42 -11.49 11.64
C LYS A 366 -14.88 -11.01 11.59
N ASN A 367 -15.21 -10.11 10.66
CA ASN A 367 -16.56 -9.58 10.54
C ASN A 367 -17.53 -10.59 9.91
N LEU A 368 -17.09 -11.39 8.94
CA LEU A 368 -17.89 -12.46 8.34
C LEU A 368 -18.15 -13.63 9.31
N SER A 369 -17.11 -14.01 10.07
CA SER A 369 -17.24 -15.13 11.01
C SER A 369 -17.98 -14.77 12.29
N HIS A 370 -18.24 -13.49 12.55
CA HIS A 370 -18.83 -12.96 13.80
C HIS A 370 -18.05 -13.34 15.07
N VAL A 371 -16.77 -13.71 14.91
CA VAL A 371 -15.88 -14.18 15.98
C VAL A 371 -14.92 -13.07 16.41
N ARG A 372 -14.68 -12.97 17.72
CA ARG A 372 -13.61 -12.12 18.27
C ARG A 372 -12.34 -12.93 18.44
N PHE A 373 -11.31 -12.64 17.63
CA PHE A 373 -10.01 -13.25 17.76
C PHE A 373 -9.45 -13.08 19.19
N GLY A 374 -8.77 -14.12 19.71
CA GLY A 374 -8.22 -14.13 21.06
C GLY A 374 -9.23 -14.43 22.19
N ARG A 375 -10.50 -14.72 21.88
CA ARG A 375 -11.49 -15.16 22.89
C ARG A 375 -11.88 -16.64 22.79
N LEU A 376 -11.52 -17.33 21.72
CA LEU A 376 -11.83 -18.75 21.49
C LEU A 376 -10.66 -19.69 21.70
N GLY A 377 -9.72 -19.37 22.59
CA GLY A 377 -8.59 -20.27 22.89
C GLY A 377 -7.51 -19.59 23.72
N ALA A 378 -6.54 -20.39 24.19
CA ALA A 378 -5.42 -19.97 25.03
C ALA A 378 -4.27 -19.27 24.26
N THR A 379 -4.41 -18.97 22.98
CA THR A 379 -3.31 -18.56 22.09
C THR A 379 -3.25 -17.05 21.87
N GLY A 380 -3.06 -16.27 22.94
CA GLY A 380 -2.75 -14.84 22.81
C GLY A 380 -3.95 -13.93 22.54
N ASP A 381 -3.71 -12.63 22.60
CA ASP A 381 -4.69 -11.61 22.25
C ASP A 381 -4.80 -11.40 20.73
N GLU A 382 -5.82 -10.62 20.30
CA GLU A 382 -6.06 -10.33 18.87
C GLU A 382 -4.83 -9.77 18.17
N LEU A 383 -4.07 -8.88 18.81
CA LEU A 383 -2.89 -8.25 18.21
C LEU A 383 -1.77 -9.26 17.95
N THR A 384 -1.54 -10.17 18.88
CA THR A 384 -0.55 -11.25 18.75
C THR A 384 -0.88 -12.16 17.57
N ILE A 385 -2.15 -12.59 17.45
CA ILE A 385 -2.63 -13.43 16.34
C ILE A 385 -2.44 -12.71 15.00
N VAL A 386 -2.86 -11.45 14.93
CA VAL A 386 -2.77 -10.62 13.72
C VAL A 386 -1.31 -10.42 13.29
N ASN A 387 -0.42 -10.10 14.24
CA ASN A 387 1.00 -9.89 13.94
C ASN A 387 1.68 -11.18 13.46
N ALA A 388 1.39 -12.31 14.08
CA ALA A 388 1.93 -13.60 13.65
C ALA A 388 1.44 -13.99 12.25
N GLY A 389 0.15 -13.82 11.96
CA GLY A 389 -0.42 -14.07 10.64
C GLY A 389 0.15 -13.12 9.58
N LEU A 390 0.35 -11.85 9.91
CA LEU A 390 0.98 -10.88 9.03
C LEU A 390 2.44 -11.28 8.72
N GLU A 391 3.24 -11.59 9.73
CA GLU A 391 4.64 -12.00 9.55
C GLU A 391 4.73 -13.23 8.65
N GLN A 392 3.96 -14.27 8.95
CA GLN A 392 3.95 -15.51 8.16
C GLN A 392 3.56 -15.26 6.70
N THR A 393 2.56 -14.41 6.45
CA THR A 393 2.13 -14.05 5.09
C THR A 393 3.23 -13.32 4.33
N MET A 394 3.88 -12.33 4.97
CA MET A 394 4.95 -11.56 4.34
C MET A 394 6.17 -12.44 4.04
N VAL A 395 6.56 -13.31 4.97
CA VAL A 395 7.68 -14.25 4.78
C VAL A 395 7.39 -15.23 3.63
N ASN A 396 6.21 -15.86 3.64
CA ASN A 396 5.82 -16.80 2.58
C ASN A 396 5.81 -16.14 1.20
N ALA A 397 5.29 -14.92 1.09
CA ALA A 397 5.26 -14.17 -0.16
C ALA A 397 6.67 -13.84 -0.66
N TYR A 398 7.58 -13.40 0.23
CA TYR A 398 8.98 -13.16 -0.13
C TYR A 398 9.65 -14.42 -0.67
N GLN A 399 9.50 -15.53 0.03
CA GLN A 399 10.08 -16.80 -0.38
C GLN A 399 9.53 -17.27 -1.74
N ALA A 400 8.24 -17.09 -1.99
CA ALA A 400 7.65 -17.41 -3.29
C ALA A 400 8.26 -16.57 -4.43
N ILE A 401 8.37 -15.24 -4.23
CA ILE A 401 8.99 -14.33 -5.20
C ILE A 401 10.46 -14.70 -5.45
N ARG A 402 11.20 -14.91 -4.37
CA ARG A 402 12.64 -15.23 -4.45
C ARG A 402 12.89 -16.60 -5.10
N ASN A 403 12.08 -17.59 -4.79
CA ASN A 403 12.16 -18.93 -5.41
C ASN A 403 11.87 -18.84 -6.92
N ARG A 404 10.88 -18.03 -7.31
CA ARG A 404 10.60 -17.78 -8.74
C ARG A 404 11.79 -17.13 -9.42
N LEU A 405 12.39 -16.09 -8.83
CA LEU A 405 13.58 -15.44 -9.39
C LEU A 405 14.75 -16.43 -9.54
N ARG A 406 14.96 -17.32 -8.56
CA ARG A 406 16.03 -18.34 -8.60
C ARG A 406 15.77 -19.42 -9.64
N SER A 407 14.54 -19.88 -9.79
CA SER A 407 14.17 -20.90 -10.78
C SER A 407 14.15 -20.35 -12.20
N GLN A 408 13.98 -19.04 -12.37
CA GLN A 408 13.92 -18.35 -13.66
C GLN A 408 14.81 -17.09 -13.65
N PRO A 409 16.16 -17.25 -13.70
CA PRO A 409 17.11 -16.12 -13.60
C PRO A 409 16.93 -15.03 -14.65
N ALA A 410 16.28 -15.34 -15.79
CA ALA A 410 15.94 -14.38 -16.82
C ALA A 410 15.05 -13.22 -16.34
N LEU A 411 14.31 -13.40 -15.23
CA LEU A 411 13.52 -12.34 -14.59
C LEU A 411 14.37 -11.20 -14.02
N GLN A 412 15.63 -11.48 -13.65
CA GLN A 412 16.69 -10.55 -13.25
C GLN A 412 16.47 -9.81 -11.92
N ASP A 413 15.26 -9.49 -11.52
CA ASP A 413 14.95 -8.69 -10.32
C ASP A 413 13.69 -9.14 -9.58
N LEU A 414 13.56 -8.72 -8.29
CA LEU A 414 12.42 -9.08 -7.45
C LEU A 414 11.10 -8.46 -7.93
N ARG A 415 11.11 -7.27 -8.56
CA ARG A 415 9.90 -6.64 -9.08
C ARG A 415 9.30 -7.47 -10.21
N THR A 416 10.13 -7.83 -11.20
CA THR A 416 9.70 -8.67 -12.32
C THR A 416 9.21 -10.04 -11.82
N ALA A 417 9.90 -10.64 -10.85
CA ALA A 417 9.50 -11.89 -10.23
C ALA A 417 8.18 -11.78 -9.43
N ALA A 418 7.97 -10.67 -8.72
CA ALA A 418 6.73 -10.43 -7.98
C ALA A 418 5.52 -10.25 -8.91
N PHE A 419 5.67 -9.45 -9.98
CA PHE A 419 4.63 -9.30 -11.00
C PHE A 419 4.36 -10.64 -11.70
N ALA A 420 5.38 -11.38 -12.11
CA ALA A 420 5.21 -12.69 -12.74
C ALA A 420 4.50 -13.69 -11.82
N THR A 421 4.81 -13.67 -10.51
CA THR A 421 4.13 -14.52 -9.51
C THR A 421 2.66 -14.12 -9.35
N ALA A 422 2.36 -12.82 -9.33
CA ALA A 422 0.99 -12.32 -9.22
C ALA A 422 0.17 -12.66 -10.49
N ILE A 423 0.72 -12.37 -11.67
CA ILE A 423 0.04 -12.62 -12.95
C ILE A 423 -0.26 -14.11 -13.14
N ASP A 424 0.70 -15.00 -12.85
CA ASP A 424 0.52 -16.45 -12.93
C ASP A 424 -0.64 -16.96 -12.05
N LYS A 425 -0.75 -16.45 -10.79
CA LYS A 425 -1.86 -16.80 -9.89
C LYS A 425 -3.23 -16.31 -10.45
N ILE A 426 -3.25 -15.10 -11.01
CA ILE A 426 -4.47 -14.51 -11.58
C ILE A 426 -4.87 -15.28 -12.86
N ALA A 427 -3.90 -15.56 -13.74
CA ALA A 427 -4.12 -16.32 -14.97
C ALA A 427 -4.66 -17.71 -14.67
N ARG A 428 -4.08 -18.39 -13.68
CA ARG A 428 -4.57 -19.70 -13.23
C ARG A 428 -6.02 -19.62 -12.75
N ALA A 429 -6.37 -18.61 -11.93
CA ALA A 429 -7.75 -18.45 -11.47
C ALA A 429 -8.73 -18.27 -12.64
N TYR A 430 -8.41 -17.46 -13.64
CA TYR A 430 -9.25 -17.31 -14.83
C TYR A 430 -9.32 -18.59 -15.67
N THR A 431 -8.20 -19.30 -15.80
CA THR A 431 -8.15 -20.54 -16.60
C THR A 431 -8.96 -21.67 -15.93
N GLU A 432 -8.85 -21.80 -14.59
CA GLU A 432 -9.58 -22.82 -13.82
C GLU A 432 -11.09 -22.55 -13.75
N LEU A 433 -11.49 -21.30 -13.68
CA LEU A 433 -12.91 -20.90 -13.72
C LEU A 433 -13.51 -21.03 -15.13
N GLY A 434 -12.67 -21.00 -16.15
CA GLY A 434 -13.08 -20.89 -17.54
C GLY A 434 -13.53 -19.45 -17.90
N ILE A 435 -13.46 -19.15 -19.18
CA ILE A 435 -13.98 -17.86 -19.70
C ILE A 435 -15.40 -18.10 -20.14
N PHE A 436 -16.34 -17.50 -19.42
CA PHE A 436 -17.77 -17.60 -19.76
C PHE A 436 -18.02 -16.96 -21.13
N PRO A 437 -18.78 -17.67 -22.02
CA PRO A 437 -19.06 -17.20 -23.36
C PRO A 437 -19.99 -15.98 -23.40
#